data_0a085a42fe7936e96093d07492234d6d
#
_entry.id   0a085a42fe7936e96093d07492234d6d
#
_cell.length_a   1.000
_cell.length_b   1.000
_cell.length_c   1.000
_cell.angle_alpha   90.00
_cell.angle_beta   90.00
_cell.angle_gamma   90.00
#
_symmetry.space_group_name_H-M   'P 1'
#
loop_
_entity.id
_entity.type
_entity.pdbx_description
1 polymer ?
#
loop_
_entity_poly.entity_id
_entity_poly.type
_entity_poly.pdbx_seq_one_letter_code
_entity_poly.pdbx_strand_id
1 'polypeptide(L)'
;VRAGHCSGSIAHGWAPVGALHIHLTLAPGESHSILFGLGYIENPQQEKFIAPGVINKTRAHAMMERYATDAQVDAARAALRTHWEQLLSTYHLESGEEKLNRMVNIWHQYQCMVTFNMSRSASYYESGTGRGMGFRDSCQDLLGFVHIIPSRARERILDIAATQFEDGSAYHQYQPLTKKGNRDIGTGFNDDPLWLIAGTAAYLRETGDWSILEEQVPFDNDATKAQTLMEHLRRSFNFTCTHLGPHGLPLIGRADWNDCLNLNCFSEHPGESFQITGPSEGPVAESVFIAGMFVKYGHEYAQLCDHLNLTEEAAAARKHIDAVEQATLTAGWDGAWFRRAYDAFGKPVGSKECTEGQIFIEPQGMCVMAGIGKESGQAAQALASVEERLDTKYGVVLLQPAYTSYQLNLGEISSYPPGYKENAGIFCHNNPWISCAEATLGHGDRAFAVYRKTCPAYIEDISEIHRTEPYVYSQMVAGKDAPTFGEAKNSWLTGTAAWTFFNISQYILGIQPTLDGLKVDPCIPHTLSGFTVTRRFRGAVYHITVDNAAGVQHGIKAVTVDGKAISGNILPLAAAGTEVTVQVTMG
;
A
#
# COMPACT_ATOMS: atom_id res chain seq x y z
N VAL A 1 1.22 -12.56 -44.26
CA VAL A 1 0.84 -13.82 -43.61
C VAL A 1 0.08 -14.72 -44.57
N ARG A 2 -1.02 -14.29 -45.20
CA ARG A 2 -1.80 -15.13 -46.14
C ARG A 2 -1.01 -15.61 -47.37
N ALA A 3 -0.05 -14.83 -47.79
CA ALA A 3 0.82 -15.18 -48.95
C ALA A 3 1.95 -16.16 -48.60
N GLY A 4 2.11 -16.54 -47.32
CA GLY A 4 3.15 -17.46 -46.85
C GLY A 4 4.60 -16.93 -46.96
N HIS A 5 4.78 -15.64 -47.11
CA HIS A 5 6.10 -15.00 -47.08
C HIS A 5 6.05 -13.58 -46.50
N CYS A 6 7.17 -13.10 -46.00
CA CYS A 6 7.31 -11.75 -45.50
C CYS A 6 7.53 -10.77 -46.64
N SER A 7 6.91 -9.60 -46.59
CA SER A 7 7.04 -8.55 -47.61
C SER A 7 8.32 -7.72 -47.48
N GLY A 8 9.06 -7.86 -46.38
CA GLY A 8 10.25 -7.03 -46.09
C GLY A 8 9.92 -5.55 -45.88
N SER A 9 8.65 -5.22 -45.60
CA SER A 9 8.23 -3.83 -45.42
C SER A 9 8.71 -3.26 -44.08
N ILE A 10 8.95 -1.96 -44.05
CA ILE A 10 9.21 -1.20 -42.84
C ILE A 10 7.86 -0.66 -42.35
N ALA A 11 7.50 -1.01 -41.10
CA ALA A 11 6.26 -0.54 -40.51
C ALA A 11 6.44 0.86 -39.93
N HIS A 12 5.51 1.75 -40.25
CA HIS A 12 5.30 3.02 -39.58
C HIS A 12 3.88 3.05 -39.03
N GLY A 13 3.70 3.44 -37.78
CA GLY A 13 2.37 3.59 -37.18
C GLY A 13 2.18 2.90 -35.84
N TRP A 14 0.93 2.75 -35.43
CA TRP A 14 0.52 2.40 -34.06
C TRP A 14 0.73 0.95 -33.66
N ALA A 15 0.80 0.04 -34.59
CA ALA A 15 0.91 -1.39 -34.31
C ALA A 15 1.97 -2.05 -35.22
N PRO A 16 3.28 -1.73 -35.03
CA PRO A 16 4.33 -2.37 -35.79
C PRO A 16 4.42 -3.86 -35.45
N VAL A 17 4.58 -4.70 -36.45
CA VAL A 17 4.72 -6.15 -36.31
C VAL A 17 6.08 -6.60 -36.84
N GLY A 18 6.88 -7.26 -35.99
CA GLY A 18 8.05 -8.02 -36.44
C GLY A 18 7.61 -9.42 -36.86
N ALA A 19 7.73 -9.75 -38.15
CA ALA A 19 7.37 -11.07 -38.65
C ALA A 19 8.64 -11.86 -39.05
N LEU A 20 8.78 -13.05 -38.51
CA LEU A 20 9.80 -14.02 -38.88
C LEU A 20 9.15 -15.20 -39.57
N HIS A 21 9.70 -15.65 -40.71
CA HIS A 21 9.20 -16.78 -41.45
C HIS A 21 10.31 -17.86 -41.56
N ILE A 22 10.00 -19.05 -41.03
CA ILE A 22 10.94 -20.18 -40.99
C ILE A 22 10.24 -21.38 -41.67
N HIS A 23 10.94 -21.98 -42.62
CA HIS A 23 10.49 -23.23 -43.24
C HIS A 23 11.05 -24.42 -42.48
N LEU A 24 10.19 -25.32 -42.07
CA LEU A 24 10.56 -26.55 -41.37
C LEU A 24 9.99 -27.76 -42.11
N THR A 25 10.77 -28.83 -42.16
CA THR A 25 10.32 -30.14 -42.57
C THR A 25 10.64 -31.09 -41.43
N LEU A 26 9.62 -31.73 -40.86
CA LEU A 26 9.75 -32.64 -39.72
C LEU A 26 9.39 -34.05 -40.17
N ALA A 27 10.23 -35.03 -39.85
CA ALA A 27 9.90 -36.44 -39.98
C ALA A 27 8.92 -36.87 -38.87
N PRO A 28 8.20 -38.00 -39.04
CA PRO A 28 7.34 -38.53 -37.99
C PRO A 28 8.11 -38.75 -36.67
N GLY A 29 7.63 -38.09 -35.57
CA GLY A 29 8.27 -38.17 -34.27
C GLY A 29 9.43 -37.17 -34.04
N GLU A 30 9.80 -36.41 -35.05
CA GLU A 30 10.81 -35.35 -34.91
C GLU A 30 10.23 -34.08 -34.30
N SER A 31 11.01 -33.41 -33.42
CA SER A 31 10.72 -32.10 -32.86
C SER A 31 11.87 -31.14 -33.12
N HIS A 32 11.55 -29.85 -33.28
CA HIS A 32 12.53 -28.81 -33.50
C HIS A 32 12.20 -27.60 -32.63
N SER A 33 13.19 -27.12 -31.87
CA SER A 33 13.08 -25.92 -31.04
C SER A 33 13.48 -24.69 -31.83
N ILE A 34 12.75 -23.61 -31.69
CA ILE A 34 13.09 -22.31 -32.28
C ILE A 34 13.07 -21.27 -31.15
N LEU A 35 14.18 -20.54 -31.04
CA LEU A 35 14.32 -19.47 -30.07
C LEU A 35 14.04 -18.12 -30.72
N PHE A 36 13.10 -17.37 -30.15
CA PHE A 36 12.83 -15.98 -30.50
C PHE A 36 13.24 -15.08 -29.35
N GLY A 37 14.06 -14.06 -29.65
CA GLY A 37 14.48 -13.07 -28.68
C GLY A 37 13.85 -11.70 -28.97
N LEU A 38 13.26 -11.08 -27.96
CA LEU A 38 12.88 -9.67 -27.95
C LEU A 38 13.54 -9.02 -26.75
N GLY A 39 14.28 -7.93 -26.97
CA GLY A 39 14.99 -7.25 -25.89
C GLY A 39 15.24 -5.77 -26.19
N TYR A 40 15.62 -5.06 -25.15
CA TYR A 40 16.04 -3.67 -25.21
C TYR A 40 17.49 -3.57 -24.71
N ILE A 41 18.34 -2.90 -25.49
CA ILE A 41 19.73 -2.63 -25.16
C ILE A 41 20.00 -1.13 -25.31
N GLU A 42 20.48 -0.52 -24.24
CA GLU A 42 20.91 0.86 -24.26
C GLU A 42 22.42 0.97 -24.55
N ASN A 43 22.76 1.75 -25.55
CA ASN A 43 24.13 2.14 -25.78
C ASN A 43 24.39 3.51 -25.13
N PRO A 44 25.56 3.73 -24.50
CA PRO A 44 25.98 5.07 -24.12
C PRO A 44 25.94 6.01 -25.32
N GLN A 45 25.65 7.29 -25.08
CA GLN A 45 25.46 8.26 -26.15
C GLN A 45 26.66 8.31 -27.12
N GLN A 46 27.88 8.18 -26.60
CA GLN A 46 29.12 8.20 -27.38
C GLN A 46 29.33 6.94 -28.27
N GLU A 47 28.67 5.82 -27.88
CA GLU A 47 28.79 4.52 -28.55
C GLU A 47 27.54 4.17 -29.36
N LYS A 48 26.57 5.09 -29.46
CA LYS A 48 25.27 4.81 -30.08
C LYS A 48 25.39 4.44 -31.57
N PHE A 49 26.29 5.06 -32.27
CA PHE A 49 26.51 4.84 -33.70
C PHE A 49 27.95 4.44 -33.97
N ILE A 50 28.17 3.49 -34.90
CA ILE A 50 29.49 3.12 -35.42
C ILE A 50 29.87 3.91 -36.68
N ALA A 51 28.85 4.49 -37.36
CA ALA A 51 28.97 5.41 -38.49
C ALA A 51 27.69 6.26 -38.57
N PRO A 52 27.64 7.37 -39.30
CA PRO A 52 26.43 8.18 -39.47
C PRO A 52 25.22 7.33 -39.87
N GLY A 53 24.20 7.32 -39.04
CA GLY A 53 22.95 6.55 -39.22
C GLY A 53 23.05 5.04 -39.00
N VAL A 54 24.22 4.50 -38.61
CA VAL A 54 24.41 3.05 -38.36
C VAL A 54 24.49 2.79 -36.84
N ILE A 55 23.43 2.23 -36.28
CA ILE A 55 23.36 1.90 -34.84
C ILE A 55 24.39 0.84 -34.48
N ASN A 56 25.09 1.02 -33.37
CA ASN A 56 25.99 0.03 -32.81
C ASN A 56 25.19 -1.14 -32.22
N LYS A 57 25.30 -2.32 -32.84
CA LYS A 57 24.58 -3.54 -32.40
C LYS A 57 25.46 -4.51 -31.61
N THR A 58 26.69 -4.14 -31.25
CA THR A 58 27.63 -5.04 -30.57
C THR A 58 27.05 -5.62 -29.27
N ARG A 59 26.46 -4.77 -28.44
CA ARG A 59 25.84 -5.22 -27.19
C ARG A 59 24.61 -6.09 -27.43
N ALA A 60 23.81 -5.78 -28.44
CA ALA A 60 22.64 -6.59 -28.81
C ALA A 60 23.04 -7.97 -29.30
N HIS A 61 24.08 -8.07 -30.15
CA HIS A 61 24.62 -9.38 -30.61
C HIS A 61 25.15 -10.20 -29.44
N ALA A 62 25.92 -9.61 -28.52
CA ALA A 62 26.40 -10.30 -27.32
C ALA A 62 25.25 -10.82 -26.43
N MET A 63 24.14 -10.07 -26.34
CA MET A 63 22.94 -10.54 -25.63
C MET A 63 22.30 -11.72 -26.40
N MET A 64 22.17 -11.66 -27.71
CA MET A 64 21.64 -12.76 -28.52
C MET A 64 22.49 -14.03 -28.39
N GLU A 65 23.82 -13.91 -28.45
CA GLU A 65 24.76 -15.03 -28.28
C GLU A 65 24.63 -15.69 -26.90
N ARG A 66 24.32 -14.92 -25.86
CA ARG A 66 24.10 -15.44 -24.50
C ARG A 66 22.87 -16.35 -24.39
N TYR A 67 21.92 -16.25 -25.31
CA TYR A 67 20.67 -17.03 -25.33
C TYR A 67 20.48 -17.79 -26.65
N ALA A 68 21.58 -18.20 -27.29
CA ALA A 68 21.55 -18.77 -28.63
C ALA A 68 21.19 -20.26 -28.68
N THR A 69 21.21 -20.97 -27.54
CA THR A 69 20.92 -22.42 -27.46
C THR A 69 19.87 -22.71 -26.39
N ASP A 70 19.13 -23.83 -26.58
CA ASP A 70 18.14 -24.29 -25.61
C ASP A 70 18.74 -24.45 -24.19
N ALA A 71 19.96 -25.02 -24.10
CA ALA A 71 20.65 -25.18 -22.83
C ALA A 71 20.93 -23.85 -22.10
N GLN A 72 21.31 -22.82 -22.86
CA GLN A 72 21.54 -21.46 -22.29
C GLN A 72 20.24 -20.82 -21.84
N VAL A 73 19.14 -20.99 -22.59
CA VAL A 73 17.81 -20.51 -22.21
C VAL A 73 17.30 -21.23 -20.97
N ASP A 74 17.46 -22.56 -20.90
CA ASP A 74 17.05 -23.35 -19.74
C ASP A 74 17.85 -22.97 -18.49
N ALA A 75 19.14 -22.76 -18.62
CA ALA A 75 19.97 -22.25 -17.50
C ALA A 75 19.52 -20.85 -17.03
N ALA A 76 19.18 -19.95 -17.96
CA ALA A 76 18.67 -18.63 -17.62
C ALA A 76 17.30 -18.68 -16.94
N ARG A 77 16.40 -19.57 -17.38
CA ARG A 77 15.10 -19.83 -16.75
C ARG A 77 15.26 -20.40 -15.34
N ALA A 78 16.19 -21.33 -15.15
CA ALA A 78 16.49 -21.88 -13.82
C ALA A 78 17.03 -20.79 -12.88
N ALA A 79 17.96 -19.95 -13.34
CA ALA A 79 18.48 -18.82 -12.58
C ALA A 79 17.37 -17.82 -12.21
N LEU A 80 16.47 -17.48 -13.14
CA LEU A 80 15.33 -16.61 -12.87
C LEU A 80 14.38 -17.22 -11.84
N ARG A 81 14.09 -18.52 -11.95
CA ARG A 81 13.27 -19.24 -10.96
C ARG A 81 13.90 -19.15 -9.57
N THR A 82 15.19 -19.49 -9.43
CA THR A 82 15.90 -19.40 -8.15
C THR A 82 15.87 -18.00 -7.57
N HIS A 83 16.02 -16.97 -8.40
CA HIS A 83 15.92 -15.57 -7.95
C HIS A 83 14.54 -15.27 -7.33
N TRP A 84 13.46 -15.65 -8.00
CA TRP A 84 12.11 -15.45 -7.48
C TRP A 84 11.82 -16.28 -6.23
N GLU A 85 12.25 -17.53 -6.19
CA GLU A 85 12.11 -18.39 -5.02
C GLU A 85 12.83 -17.80 -3.80
N GLN A 86 14.01 -17.21 -3.98
CA GLN A 86 14.74 -16.52 -2.91
C GLN A 86 13.98 -15.29 -2.39
N LEU A 87 13.44 -14.45 -3.29
CA LEU A 87 12.67 -13.26 -2.91
C LEU A 87 11.37 -13.63 -2.19
N LEU A 88 10.60 -14.56 -2.74
CA LEU A 88 9.30 -14.95 -2.21
C LEU A 88 9.42 -15.81 -0.94
N SER A 89 10.56 -16.45 -0.67
CA SER A 89 10.80 -17.27 0.53
C SER A 89 11.00 -16.47 1.83
N THR A 90 10.96 -15.13 1.78
CA THR A 90 11.04 -14.30 2.99
C THR A 90 9.81 -14.45 3.88
N TYR A 91 8.66 -14.77 3.29
CA TYR A 91 7.41 -15.10 3.96
C TYR A 91 6.72 -16.22 3.21
N HIS A 92 6.58 -17.39 3.81
CA HIS A 92 5.94 -18.56 3.20
C HIS A 92 4.90 -19.15 4.13
N LEU A 93 3.68 -19.32 3.64
CA LEU A 93 2.51 -19.83 4.37
C LEU A 93 2.14 -21.24 3.90
N GLU A 94 1.86 -22.13 4.82
CA GLU A 94 1.19 -23.41 4.60
C GLU A 94 -0.05 -23.48 5.48
N SER A 95 -1.21 -23.61 4.86
CA SER A 95 -2.51 -23.72 5.53
C SER A 95 -3.42 -24.70 4.79
N GLY A 96 -4.56 -25.01 5.37
CA GLY A 96 -5.61 -25.81 4.72
C GLY A 96 -6.32 -25.07 3.57
N GLU A 97 -6.07 -23.76 3.38
CA GLU A 97 -6.69 -22.90 2.38
C GLU A 97 -5.75 -22.67 1.18
N GLU A 98 -5.87 -23.46 0.11
CA GLU A 98 -5.00 -23.38 -1.07
C GLU A 98 -5.01 -22.00 -1.71
N LYS A 99 -6.19 -21.35 -1.83
CA LYS A 99 -6.32 -20.00 -2.38
C LYS A 99 -5.54 -18.96 -1.57
N LEU A 100 -5.54 -19.11 -0.25
CA LEU A 100 -4.77 -18.25 0.65
C LEU A 100 -3.26 -18.47 0.48
N ASN A 101 -2.82 -19.73 0.45
CA ASN A 101 -1.41 -20.08 0.24
C ASN A 101 -0.87 -19.50 -1.07
N ARG A 102 -1.61 -19.65 -2.17
CA ARG A 102 -1.25 -19.13 -3.49
C ARG A 102 -1.12 -17.62 -3.52
N MET A 103 -2.06 -16.90 -2.87
CA MET A 103 -2.02 -15.44 -2.81
C MET A 103 -0.85 -14.96 -1.95
N VAL A 104 -0.70 -15.48 -0.73
CA VAL A 104 0.34 -15.03 0.22
C VAL A 104 1.75 -15.34 -0.30
N ASN A 105 1.95 -16.56 -0.82
CA ASN A 105 3.29 -17.01 -1.21
C ASN A 105 3.80 -16.42 -2.51
N ILE A 106 2.89 -16.02 -3.43
CA ILE A 106 3.28 -15.58 -4.76
C ILE A 106 2.69 -14.21 -5.09
N TRP A 107 1.37 -14.14 -5.26
CA TRP A 107 0.75 -13.01 -5.97
C TRP A 107 0.73 -11.72 -5.18
N HIS A 108 0.52 -11.76 -3.88
CA HIS A 108 0.63 -10.56 -3.04
C HIS A 108 2.04 -9.96 -3.11
N GLN A 109 3.06 -10.77 -2.85
CA GLN A 109 4.44 -10.30 -2.83
C GLN A 109 4.91 -9.83 -4.21
N TYR A 110 4.52 -10.54 -5.28
CA TYR A 110 4.82 -10.15 -6.66
C TYR A 110 4.19 -8.81 -7.01
N GLN A 111 2.90 -8.61 -6.72
CA GLN A 111 2.24 -7.34 -7.00
C GLN A 111 2.79 -6.20 -6.12
N CYS A 112 3.14 -6.44 -4.85
CA CYS A 112 3.83 -5.47 -4.01
C CYS A 112 5.13 -5.00 -4.66
N MET A 113 5.92 -5.92 -5.23
CA MET A 113 7.15 -5.56 -5.96
C MET A 113 6.86 -4.75 -7.21
N VAL A 114 5.86 -5.13 -8.02
CA VAL A 114 5.46 -4.37 -9.21
C VAL A 114 5.04 -2.96 -8.82
N THR A 115 4.17 -2.83 -7.81
CA THR A 115 3.67 -1.53 -7.35
C THR A 115 4.78 -0.67 -6.77
N PHE A 116 5.68 -1.23 -5.97
CA PHE A 116 6.86 -0.52 -5.46
C PHE A 116 7.72 0.06 -6.58
N ASN A 117 7.93 -0.69 -7.67
CA ASN A 117 8.76 -0.25 -8.79
C ASN A 117 8.06 0.80 -9.67
N MET A 118 6.76 0.64 -9.92
CA MET A 118 5.99 1.43 -10.90
C MET A 118 5.15 2.53 -10.28
N SER A 119 4.97 2.55 -8.93
CA SER A 119 4.03 3.43 -8.24
C SER A 119 2.59 3.28 -8.76
N ARG A 120 1.77 4.34 -8.73
CA ARG A 120 0.34 4.31 -9.11
C ARG A 120 0.11 4.55 -10.58
N SER A 121 1.13 4.85 -11.33
CA SER A 121 1.01 5.04 -12.77
C SER A 121 2.19 4.39 -13.44
N ALA A 122 1.95 3.70 -14.53
CA ALA A 122 3.00 3.37 -15.47
C ALA A 122 3.50 4.65 -16.14
N SER A 123 3.81 5.68 -15.34
CA SER A 123 3.93 7.10 -15.73
C SER A 123 4.68 7.34 -17.01
N TYR A 124 5.71 6.52 -17.27
CA TYR A 124 6.45 6.53 -18.51
C TYR A 124 5.65 6.06 -19.71
N TYR A 125 4.74 5.12 -19.50
CA TYR A 125 4.01 4.44 -20.57
C TYR A 125 2.63 5.05 -20.78
N GLU A 126 2.01 5.52 -19.69
CA GLU A 126 0.65 6.04 -19.70
C GLU A 126 0.61 7.56 -19.79
N SER A 127 1.37 8.26 -18.96
CA SER A 127 1.31 9.73 -18.79
C SER A 127 2.58 10.45 -19.20
N GLY A 128 3.61 9.72 -19.66
CA GLY A 128 4.92 10.27 -19.97
C GLY A 128 5.62 10.84 -18.71
N THR A 129 6.39 11.91 -18.88
CA THR A 129 7.11 12.56 -17.79
C THR A 129 6.25 13.52 -16.97
N GLY A 130 4.96 13.68 -17.30
CA GLY A 130 4.06 14.64 -16.66
C GLY A 130 3.57 14.23 -15.28
N ARG A 131 3.63 12.94 -14.91
CA ARG A 131 3.31 12.43 -13.58
C ARG A 131 4.53 11.89 -12.89
N GLY A 132 4.53 11.97 -11.55
CA GLY A 132 5.57 11.45 -10.68
C GLY A 132 5.13 10.23 -9.87
N MET A 133 5.99 9.84 -8.96
CA MET A 133 5.68 8.88 -7.90
C MET A 133 5.10 9.64 -6.71
N GLY A 134 3.96 9.19 -6.19
CA GLY A 134 3.32 9.81 -5.02
C GLY A 134 4.17 9.67 -3.76
N PHE A 135 4.23 10.72 -2.97
CA PHE A 135 4.90 10.72 -1.66
C PHE A 135 4.27 9.69 -0.72
N ARG A 136 2.97 9.83 -0.45
CA ARG A 136 2.22 8.89 0.40
C ARG A 136 2.15 7.50 -0.21
N ASP A 137 1.97 7.41 -1.52
CA ASP A 137 1.87 6.13 -2.22
C ASP A 137 3.13 5.30 -2.03
N SER A 138 4.31 5.93 -2.23
CA SER A 138 5.60 5.27 -2.07
C SER A 138 5.85 4.84 -0.63
N CYS A 139 5.42 5.65 0.36
CA CYS A 139 5.50 5.28 1.78
C CYS A 139 4.61 4.08 2.12
N GLN A 140 3.40 4.02 1.57
CA GLN A 140 2.49 2.90 1.79
C GLN A 140 2.97 1.62 1.11
N ASP A 141 3.56 1.73 -0.08
CA ASP A 141 4.12 0.57 -0.79
C ASP A 141 5.23 -0.12 0.00
N LEU A 142 5.96 0.61 0.85
CA LEU A 142 6.95 0.04 1.76
C LEU A 142 6.34 -1.00 2.71
N LEU A 143 5.09 -0.84 3.15
CA LEU A 143 4.42 -1.78 4.05
C LEU A 143 4.35 -3.21 3.49
N GLY A 144 4.28 -3.35 2.16
CA GLY A 144 4.28 -4.63 1.47
C GLY A 144 5.63 -5.03 0.88
N PHE A 145 6.68 -4.20 1.03
CA PHE A 145 7.94 -4.41 0.32
C PHE A 145 9.19 -4.52 1.22
N VAL A 146 9.18 -3.91 2.41
CA VAL A 146 10.38 -3.83 3.29
C VAL A 146 11.02 -5.19 3.60
N HIS A 147 10.23 -6.27 3.65
CA HIS A 147 10.70 -7.63 3.90
C HIS A 147 11.33 -8.30 2.67
N ILE A 148 11.02 -7.82 1.45
CA ILE A 148 11.47 -8.45 0.19
C ILE A 148 12.90 -8.00 -0.15
N ILE A 149 13.13 -6.68 -0.27
CA ILE A 149 14.45 -6.10 -0.57
C ILE A 149 14.67 -4.86 0.32
N PRO A 150 15.11 -5.06 1.58
CA PRO A 150 15.28 -3.97 2.55
C PRO A 150 16.19 -2.83 2.08
N SER A 151 17.25 -3.14 1.33
CA SER A 151 18.19 -2.13 0.82
C SER A 151 17.50 -1.13 -0.13
N ARG A 152 16.61 -1.60 -1.00
CA ARG A 152 15.84 -0.72 -1.89
C ARG A 152 14.75 0.05 -1.15
N ALA A 153 14.20 -0.55 -0.08
CA ALA A 153 13.28 0.17 0.79
C ALA A 153 13.99 1.35 1.48
N ARG A 154 15.21 1.13 1.96
CA ARG A 154 16.06 2.18 2.55
C ARG A 154 16.30 3.34 1.58
N GLU A 155 16.73 3.03 0.36
CA GLU A 155 16.93 4.05 -0.69
C GLU A 155 15.64 4.87 -0.94
N ARG A 156 14.50 4.19 -1.05
CA ARG A 156 13.21 4.84 -1.29
C ARG A 156 12.81 5.79 -0.17
N ILE A 157 13.04 5.41 1.10
CA ILE A 157 12.76 6.28 2.25
C ILE A 157 13.57 7.59 2.16
N LEU A 158 14.87 7.49 1.84
CA LEU A 158 15.74 8.66 1.69
C LEU A 158 15.33 9.54 0.48
N ASP A 159 14.97 8.91 -0.65
CA ASP A 159 14.47 9.63 -1.83
C ASP A 159 13.18 10.41 -1.52
N ILE A 160 12.25 9.80 -0.78
CA ILE A 160 10.98 10.43 -0.37
C ILE A 160 11.25 11.59 0.61
N ALA A 161 12.04 11.33 1.65
CA ALA A 161 12.37 12.34 2.66
C ALA A 161 13.03 13.58 2.05
N ALA A 162 13.86 13.41 1.01
CA ALA A 162 14.49 14.51 0.29
C ALA A 162 13.51 15.46 -0.41
N THR A 163 12.24 15.07 -0.55
CA THR A 163 11.17 15.90 -1.13
C THR A 163 10.29 16.59 -0.08
N GLN A 164 10.62 16.46 1.20
CA GLN A 164 9.94 17.16 2.29
C GLN A 164 10.42 18.62 2.38
N PHE A 165 9.54 19.53 2.78
CA PHE A 165 9.88 20.92 3.08
C PHE A 165 10.33 21.10 4.54
N GLU A 166 11.00 22.23 4.83
CA GLU A 166 11.51 22.53 6.18
C GLU A 166 10.41 22.70 7.24
N ASP A 167 9.18 23.01 6.85
CA ASP A 167 8.02 23.10 7.73
C ASP A 167 7.39 21.74 8.07
N GLY A 168 7.85 20.67 7.42
CA GLY A 168 7.36 19.30 7.59
C GLY A 168 6.35 18.86 6.55
N SER A 169 5.78 19.77 5.75
CA SER A 169 4.96 19.43 4.58
C SER A 169 5.81 18.80 3.47
N ALA A 170 5.19 18.33 2.39
CA ALA A 170 5.92 17.64 1.33
C ALA A 170 5.38 17.98 -0.07
N TYR A 171 6.21 17.72 -1.07
CA TYR A 171 5.70 17.53 -2.43
C TYR A 171 4.77 16.32 -2.47
N HIS A 172 3.63 16.46 -3.10
CA HIS A 172 2.71 15.35 -3.28
C HIS A 172 3.28 14.25 -4.20
N GLN A 173 4.12 14.63 -5.16
CA GLN A 173 4.79 13.72 -6.08
C GLN A 173 6.23 14.17 -6.38
N TYR A 174 7.08 13.21 -6.75
CA TYR A 174 8.45 13.44 -7.22
C TYR A 174 8.73 12.66 -8.50
N GLN A 175 9.66 13.15 -9.30
CA GLN A 175 10.03 12.54 -10.56
C GLN A 175 10.99 11.35 -10.34
N PRO A 176 10.68 10.15 -10.82
CA PRO A 176 11.47 8.95 -10.51
C PRO A 176 12.89 8.97 -11.08
N LEU A 177 13.13 9.66 -12.20
CA LEU A 177 14.46 9.77 -12.80
C LEU A 177 15.37 10.76 -12.09
N THR A 178 14.85 11.90 -11.73
CA THR A 178 15.61 12.99 -11.09
C THR A 178 15.55 12.93 -9.58
N LYS A 179 14.57 12.20 -9.03
CA LYS A 179 14.24 12.10 -7.60
C LYS A 179 13.91 13.47 -6.99
N LYS A 180 13.43 14.40 -7.79
CA LYS A 180 13.08 15.76 -7.37
C LYS A 180 11.57 15.94 -7.32
N GLY A 181 11.12 16.64 -6.27
CA GLY A 181 9.75 17.10 -6.15
C GLY A 181 9.37 18.09 -7.25
N ASN A 182 8.08 18.17 -7.57
CA ASN A 182 7.55 19.09 -8.57
C ASN A 182 6.29 19.79 -8.04
N ARG A 183 6.35 21.11 -7.85
CA ARG A 183 5.22 21.92 -7.37
C ARG A 183 4.07 21.98 -8.36
N ASP A 184 4.33 21.82 -9.65
CA ASP A 184 3.29 21.85 -10.70
C ASP A 184 2.33 20.66 -10.61
N ILE A 185 2.69 19.62 -9.83
CA ILE A 185 1.86 18.43 -9.64
C ILE A 185 1.01 18.49 -8.35
N GLY A 186 1.20 19.55 -7.55
CA GLY A 186 0.44 19.80 -6.32
C GLY A 186 1.26 19.66 -5.04
N THR A 187 0.77 20.35 -4.01
CA THR A 187 1.29 20.36 -2.63
C THR A 187 0.12 20.58 -1.68
N GLY A 188 0.37 20.51 -0.37
CA GLY A 188 -0.64 20.86 0.64
C GLY A 188 -1.58 19.72 1.02
N PHE A 189 -1.19 18.47 0.82
CA PHE A 189 -1.88 17.30 1.32
C PHE A 189 -1.39 17.00 2.73
N ASN A 190 -2.21 17.26 3.73
CA ASN A 190 -1.74 17.31 5.12
C ASN A 190 -1.57 15.93 5.76
N ASP A 191 -1.96 14.85 5.09
CA ASP A 191 -1.67 13.48 5.49
C ASP A 191 -0.26 13.02 5.06
N ASP A 192 0.30 13.60 3.98
CA ASP A 192 1.59 13.18 3.40
C ASP A 192 2.71 13.03 4.44
N PRO A 193 2.95 13.99 5.36
CA PRO A 193 4.02 13.87 6.35
C PRO A 193 3.95 12.63 7.24
N LEU A 194 2.75 12.21 7.65
CA LEU A 194 2.56 11.07 8.54
C LEU A 194 2.92 9.73 7.88
N TRP A 195 2.81 9.64 6.57
CA TRP A 195 3.18 8.44 5.84
C TRP A 195 4.69 8.18 5.85
N LEU A 196 5.53 9.24 5.94
CA LEU A 196 6.98 9.07 6.09
C LEU A 196 7.32 8.37 7.41
N ILE A 197 6.62 8.72 8.50
CA ILE A 197 6.76 8.04 9.80
C ILE A 197 6.38 6.56 9.65
N ALA A 198 5.22 6.27 9.01
CA ALA A 198 4.74 4.91 8.80
C ALA A 198 5.73 4.03 8.02
N GLY A 199 6.24 4.53 6.89
CA GLY A 199 7.19 3.80 6.05
C GLY A 199 8.54 3.57 6.74
N THR A 200 9.05 4.58 7.44
CA THR A 200 10.31 4.49 8.19
C THR A 200 10.18 3.54 9.38
N ALA A 201 9.10 3.63 10.15
CA ALA A 201 8.85 2.72 11.28
C ALA A 201 8.70 1.26 10.82
N ALA A 202 8.01 1.02 9.68
CA ALA A 202 7.93 -0.32 9.10
C ALA A 202 9.32 -0.88 8.72
N TYR A 203 10.18 -0.06 8.12
CA TYR A 203 11.55 -0.43 7.80
C TYR A 203 12.37 -0.77 9.07
N LEU A 204 12.30 0.07 10.09
CA LEU A 204 13.03 -0.13 11.35
C LEU A 204 12.57 -1.41 12.08
N ARG A 205 11.25 -1.66 12.12
CA ARG A 205 10.70 -2.90 12.70
C ARG A 205 11.18 -4.13 11.94
N GLU A 206 11.23 -4.07 10.63
CA GLU A 206 11.67 -5.20 9.81
C GLU A 206 13.18 -5.46 9.93
N THR A 207 14.00 -4.42 9.84
CA THR A 207 15.45 -4.56 9.68
C THR A 207 16.25 -4.40 10.96
N GLY A 208 15.79 -3.57 11.89
CA GLY A 208 16.58 -3.09 13.02
C GLY A 208 17.76 -2.18 12.61
N ASP A 209 17.75 -1.64 11.40
CA ASP A 209 18.79 -0.72 10.90
C ASP A 209 18.54 0.71 11.35
N TRP A 210 18.94 1.02 12.56
CA TRP A 210 18.82 2.36 13.16
C TRP A 210 19.71 3.40 12.50
N SER A 211 20.75 2.99 11.75
CA SER A 211 21.66 3.92 11.09
C SER A 211 20.97 4.81 10.07
N ILE A 212 19.83 4.38 9.52
CA ILE A 212 19.04 5.18 8.59
C ILE A 212 18.63 6.53 9.20
N LEU A 213 18.37 6.59 10.51
CA LEU A 213 17.94 7.82 11.19
C LEU A 213 19.02 8.90 11.25
N GLU A 214 20.29 8.52 11.11
CA GLU A 214 21.45 9.41 11.11
C GLU A 214 21.81 9.95 9.71
N GLU A 215 21.21 9.35 8.66
CA GLU A 215 21.45 9.76 7.27
C GLU A 215 21.11 11.24 7.07
N GLN A 216 22.03 11.96 6.40
CA GLN A 216 21.85 13.36 6.05
C GLN A 216 21.03 13.46 4.77
N VAL A 217 19.81 13.97 4.89
CA VAL A 217 18.83 14.07 3.82
C VAL A 217 18.49 15.55 3.60
N PRO A 218 18.53 16.05 2.35
CA PRO A 218 18.18 17.44 2.08
C PRO A 218 16.67 17.69 2.22
N PHE A 219 16.28 18.83 2.76
CA PHE A 219 14.92 19.35 2.57
C PHE A 219 14.79 20.03 1.20
N ASP A 220 13.62 19.90 0.55
CA ASP A 220 13.29 20.51 -0.76
C ASP A 220 14.33 20.16 -1.86
N ASN A 221 14.92 18.98 -1.77
CA ASN A 221 16.04 18.55 -2.64
C ASN A 221 17.25 19.53 -2.65
N ASP A 222 17.38 20.40 -1.66
CA ASP A 222 18.47 21.38 -1.51
C ASP A 222 19.56 20.83 -0.57
N ALA A 223 20.69 20.43 -1.10
CA ALA A 223 21.80 19.86 -0.34
C ALA A 223 22.33 20.77 0.78
N THR A 224 22.11 22.11 0.70
CA THR A 224 22.51 23.05 1.76
C THR A 224 21.62 22.99 3.00
N LYS A 225 20.47 22.33 2.89
CA LYS A 225 19.47 22.18 3.95
C LYS A 225 19.39 20.74 4.49
N ALA A 226 20.45 19.97 4.31
CA ALA A 226 20.47 18.58 4.78
C ALA A 226 20.42 18.50 6.31
N GLN A 227 19.57 17.60 6.82
CA GLN A 227 19.43 17.24 8.21
C GLN A 227 19.30 15.73 8.34
N THR A 228 19.34 15.21 9.55
CA THR A 228 19.16 13.78 9.78
C THR A 228 17.75 13.34 9.39
N LEU A 229 17.59 12.06 8.97
CA LEU A 229 16.25 11.50 8.73
C LEU A 229 15.36 11.60 9.99
N MET A 230 15.95 11.48 11.20
CA MET A 230 15.19 11.68 12.44
C MET A 230 14.61 13.09 12.54
N GLU A 231 15.31 14.13 12.05
CA GLU A 231 14.77 15.50 11.99
C GLU A 231 13.61 15.61 10.99
N HIS A 232 13.65 14.89 9.86
CA HIS A 232 12.53 14.79 8.93
C HIS A 232 11.29 14.19 9.60
N LEU A 233 11.44 13.11 10.38
CA LEU A 233 10.33 12.50 11.13
C LEU A 233 9.78 13.44 12.19
N ARG A 234 10.64 14.16 12.90
CA ARG A 234 10.26 15.17 13.90
C ARG A 234 9.41 16.26 13.26
N ARG A 235 9.82 16.79 12.11
CA ARG A 235 9.05 17.80 11.39
C ARG A 235 7.75 17.27 10.84
N SER A 236 7.73 16.01 10.36
CA SER A 236 6.49 15.32 9.96
C SER A 236 5.46 15.27 11.09
N PHE A 237 5.90 14.89 12.29
CA PHE A 237 5.03 14.83 13.47
C PHE A 237 4.55 16.21 13.89
N ASN A 238 5.47 17.17 14.01
CA ASN A 238 5.19 18.54 14.46
C ASN A 238 4.32 19.32 13.46
N PHE A 239 4.39 19.00 12.16
CA PHE A 239 3.52 19.60 11.16
C PHE A 239 2.05 19.43 11.55
N THR A 240 1.62 18.22 11.86
CA THR A 240 0.23 17.98 12.29
C THR A 240 -0.07 18.68 13.62
N CYS A 241 0.87 18.69 14.59
CA CYS A 241 0.67 19.38 15.88
C CYS A 241 0.38 20.88 15.73
N THR A 242 0.93 21.51 14.69
CA THR A 242 0.76 22.95 14.43
C THR A 242 -0.38 23.26 13.46
N HIS A 243 -0.98 22.24 12.85
CA HIS A 243 -2.06 22.38 11.87
C HIS A 243 -3.35 21.73 12.39
N LEU A 244 -3.83 22.25 13.52
CA LEU A 244 -5.12 21.82 14.12
C LEU A 244 -6.19 22.89 13.87
N GLY A 245 -7.39 22.44 13.61
CA GLY A 245 -8.56 23.29 13.39
C GLY A 245 -9.35 23.57 14.66
N PRO A 246 -10.55 24.17 14.53
CA PRO A 246 -11.36 24.65 15.66
C PRO A 246 -11.78 23.56 16.65
N HIS A 247 -11.90 22.29 16.21
CA HIS A 247 -12.29 21.18 17.06
C HIS A 247 -11.10 20.41 17.66
N GLY A 248 -9.85 20.87 17.39
CA GLY A 248 -8.65 20.16 17.80
C GLY A 248 -8.32 18.96 16.93
N LEU A 249 -8.96 18.82 15.77
CA LEU A 249 -8.68 17.82 14.76
C LEU A 249 -7.68 18.39 13.73
N PRO A 250 -6.89 17.55 13.05
CA PRO A 250 -5.96 18.02 12.02
C PRO A 250 -6.66 18.68 10.83
N LEU A 251 -6.12 19.80 10.37
CA LEU A 251 -6.56 20.46 9.15
C LEU A 251 -6.28 19.57 7.93
N ILE A 252 -7.24 19.52 7.00
CA ILE A 252 -7.14 18.64 5.83
C ILE A 252 -6.16 19.16 4.76
N GLY A 253 -5.94 20.50 4.70
CA GLY A 253 -5.21 21.11 3.60
C GLY A 253 -5.99 21.07 2.28
N ARG A 254 -5.30 20.77 1.19
CA ARG A 254 -5.92 20.59 -0.14
C ARG A 254 -6.84 19.37 -0.18
N ALA A 255 -6.35 18.27 0.37
CA ALA A 255 -7.05 17.02 0.60
C ALA A 255 -6.24 16.17 1.59
N ASP A 256 -6.76 15.01 1.98
CA ASP A 256 -6.02 13.94 2.64
C ASP A 256 -5.81 12.77 1.65
N TRP A 257 -5.72 11.51 2.15
CA TRP A 257 -5.58 10.32 1.29
C TRP A 257 -6.60 10.29 0.14
N ASN A 258 -7.79 10.81 0.36
CA ASN A 258 -8.79 10.97 -0.69
C ASN A 258 -8.55 12.30 -1.42
N ASP A 259 -7.74 12.27 -2.47
CA ASP A 259 -7.37 13.43 -3.29
C ASP A 259 -8.57 14.22 -3.80
N CYS A 260 -9.73 13.57 -3.85
CA CYS A 260 -10.95 14.10 -4.43
C CYS A 260 -11.86 14.80 -3.40
N LEU A 261 -11.53 14.75 -2.09
CA LEU A 261 -12.26 15.49 -1.05
C LEU A 261 -11.60 16.85 -0.81
N ASN A 262 -12.05 17.86 -1.55
CA ASN A 262 -11.39 19.16 -1.68
C ASN A 262 -12.14 20.27 -0.93
N LEU A 263 -12.10 20.24 0.41
CA LEU A 263 -12.93 21.08 1.28
C LEU A 263 -12.56 22.58 1.28
N ASN A 264 -11.42 22.95 0.70
CA ASN A 264 -10.93 24.32 0.62
C ASN A 264 -10.88 24.89 -0.81
N CYS A 265 -11.17 24.09 -1.85
CA CYS A 265 -10.88 24.47 -3.23
C CYS A 265 -11.98 25.32 -3.90
N PHE A 266 -13.26 24.98 -3.73
CA PHE A 266 -14.44 25.66 -4.30
C PHE A 266 -14.40 25.86 -5.81
N SER A 267 -13.89 24.91 -6.59
CA SER A 267 -13.91 25.00 -8.05
C SER A 267 -15.33 24.91 -8.59
N GLU A 268 -15.73 25.90 -9.41
CA GLU A 268 -17.04 25.91 -10.08
C GLU A 268 -17.09 24.95 -11.28
N HIS A 269 -15.94 24.44 -11.71
CA HIS A 269 -15.80 23.57 -12.87
C HIS A 269 -15.36 22.15 -12.44
N PRO A 270 -16.28 21.17 -12.40
CA PRO A 270 -15.97 19.81 -11.93
C PRO A 270 -14.93 19.05 -12.79
N GLY A 271 -14.56 19.57 -13.95
CA GLY A 271 -13.51 19.02 -14.81
C GLY A 271 -12.12 19.61 -14.60
N GLU A 272 -11.94 20.54 -13.67
CA GLU A 272 -10.61 21.09 -13.34
C GLU A 272 -9.78 20.11 -12.51
N SER A 273 -8.46 20.26 -12.60
CA SER A 273 -7.56 19.48 -11.73
C SER A 273 -7.53 20.09 -10.33
N PHE A 274 -8.19 19.46 -9.38
CA PHE A 274 -8.23 19.89 -7.99
C PHE A 274 -6.88 19.75 -7.27
N GLN A 275 -5.92 19.05 -7.83
CA GLN A 275 -4.56 18.95 -7.28
C GLN A 275 -3.78 20.26 -7.41
N ILE A 276 -4.16 21.13 -8.34
CA ILE A 276 -3.46 22.39 -8.63
C ILE A 276 -4.37 23.62 -8.64
N THR A 277 -5.70 23.44 -8.63
CA THR A 277 -6.69 24.53 -8.72
C THR A 277 -7.15 24.98 -7.35
N GLY A 278 -7.44 26.27 -7.20
CA GLY A 278 -8.01 26.88 -6.00
C GLY A 278 -7.06 26.94 -4.80
N PRO A 279 -7.56 27.43 -3.65
CA PRO A 279 -6.84 27.37 -2.41
C PRO A 279 -6.48 25.95 -1.99
N SER A 280 -5.30 25.77 -1.42
CA SER A 280 -4.82 24.48 -0.89
C SER A 280 -4.87 24.39 0.62
N GLU A 281 -5.23 25.49 1.30
CA GLU A 281 -5.19 25.59 2.75
C GLU A 281 -6.38 26.39 3.26
N GLY A 282 -6.78 26.11 4.50
CA GLY A 282 -7.80 26.85 5.23
C GLY A 282 -7.72 26.54 6.72
N PRO A 283 -8.13 27.46 7.59
CA PRO A 283 -8.00 27.31 9.05
C PRO A 283 -9.15 26.53 9.71
N VAL A 284 -10.11 26.00 8.94
CA VAL A 284 -11.35 25.44 9.49
C VAL A 284 -11.60 23.99 9.05
N ALA A 285 -11.30 23.64 7.79
CA ALA A 285 -11.59 22.31 7.28
C ALA A 285 -10.68 21.25 7.93
N GLU A 286 -11.27 20.29 8.65
CA GLU A 286 -10.58 19.28 9.46
C GLU A 286 -10.85 17.87 8.95
N SER A 287 -9.88 16.95 9.10
CA SER A 287 -9.99 15.54 8.72
C SER A 287 -9.93 14.60 9.93
N VAL A 288 -10.97 13.83 10.13
CA VAL A 288 -11.00 12.76 11.15
C VAL A 288 -10.13 11.56 10.72
N PHE A 289 -9.95 11.37 9.42
CA PHE A 289 -9.03 10.36 8.91
C PHE A 289 -7.56 10.68 9.28
N ILE A 290 -7.13 11.93 9.08
CA ILE A 290 -5.78 12.37 9.50
C ILE A 290 -5.64 12.27 11.02
N ALA A 291 -6.70 12.53 11.79
CA ALA A 291 -6.66 12.35 13.25
C ALA A 291 -6.37 10.88 13.62
N GLY A 292 -7.05 9.93 13.00
CA GLY A 292 -6.75 8.50 13.16
C GLY A 292 -5.32 8.14 12.78
N MET A 293 -4.81 8.69 11.67
CA MET A 293 -3.40 8.52 11.26
C MET A 293 -2.44 9.09 12.28
N PHE A 294 -2.70 10.30 12.76
CA PHE A 294 -1.84 10.98 13.74
C PHE A 294 -1.73 10.19 15.04
N VAL A 295 -2.83 9.64 15.54
CA VAL A 295 -2.81 8.78 16.73
C VAL A 295 -1.98 7.52 16.44
N LYS A 296 -2.25 6.81 15.33
CA LYS A 296 -1.57 5.57 14.97
C LYS A 296 -0.05 5.78 14.78
N TYR A 297 0.32 6.65 13.89
CA TYR A 297 1.73 6.87 13.52
C TYR A 297 2.47 7.76 14.51
N GLY A 298 1.75 8.57 15.28
CA GLY A 298 2.29 9.28 16.43
C GLY A 298 2.77 8.33 17.53
N HIS A 299 2.02 7.27 17.83
CA HIS A 299 2.49 6.23 18.74
C HIS A 299 3.77 5.54 18.22
N GLU A 300 3.86 5.28 16.92
CA GLU A 300 5.08 4.75 16.30
C GLU A 300 6.26 5.74 16.46
N TYR A 301 6.03 7.02 16.22
CA TYR A 301 7.04 8.08 16.46
C TYR A 301 7.49 8.14 17.93
N ALA A 302 6.55 8.12 18.87
CA ALA A 302 6.86 8.11 20.30
C ALA A 302 7.68 6.87 20.71
N GLN A 303 7.39 5.69 20.14
CA GLN A 303 8.20 4.48 20.35
C GLN A 303 9.62 4.62 19.80
N LEU A 304 9.82 5.26 18.64
CA LEU A 304 11.15 5.56 18.12
C LEU A 304 11.92 6.49 19.06
N CYS A 305 11.25 7.54 19.58
CA CYS A 305 11.84 8.44 20.56
C CYS A 305 12.25 7.71 21.86
N ASP A 306 11.40 6.80 22.37
CA ASP A 306 11.74 5.98 23.56
C ASP A 306 12.98 5.12 23.29
N HIS A 307 13.05 4.46 22.15
CA HIS A 307 14.18 3.61 21.78
C HIS A 307 15.49 4.40 21.67
N LEU A 308 15.40 5.65 21.22
CA LEU A 308 16.55 6.59 21.15
C LEU A 308 16.82 7.31 22.47
N ASN A 309 16.11 7.00 23.56
CA ASN A 309 16.17 7.67 24.85
C ASN A 309 15.84 9.17 24.81
N LEU A 310 15.03 9.61 23.85
CA LEU A 310 14.48 10.97 23.73
C LEU A 310 13.21 11.10 24.59
N THR A 311 13.36 10.93 25.89
CA THR A 311 12.23 10.76 26.84
C THR A 311 11.29 11.96 26.90
N GLU A 312 11.83 13.17 26.88
CA GLU A 312 11.02 14.40 26.91
C GLU A 312 10.19 14.56 25.61
N GLU A 313 10.80 14.24 24.47
CA GLU A 313 10.16 14.28 23.16
C GLU A 313 9.05 13.23 23.06
N ALA A 314 9.31 12.00 23.52
CA ALA A 314 8.31 10.93 23.59
C ALA A 314 7.11 11.32 24.48
N ALA A 315 7.36 11.92 25.64
CA ALA A 315 6.31 12.41 26.55
C ALA A 315 5.47 13.54 25.93
N ALA A 316 6.12 14.50 25.26
CA ALA A 316 5.46 15.59 24.55
C ALA A 316 4.60 15.04 23.39
N ALA A 317 5.12 14.09 22.62
CA ALA A 317 4.39 13.44 21.54
C ALA A 317 3.11 12.77 22.06
N ARG A 318 3.20 11.97 23.13
CA ARG A 318 2.03 11.31 23.73
C ARG A 318 0.95 12.30 24.15
N LYS A 319 1.34 13.44 24.72
CA LYS A 319 0.39 14.49 25.09
C LYS A 319 -0.40 15.03 23.90
N HIS A 320 0.26 15.24 22.74
CA HIS A 320 -0.43 15.66 21.53
C HIS A 320 -1.33 14.56 20.96
N ILE A 321 -0.87 13.30 21.01
CA ILE A 321 -1.64 12.14 20.59
C ILE A 321 -2.92 12.03 21.42
N ASP A 322 -2.82 12.07 22.74
CA ASP A 322 -3.96 11.99 23.67
C ASP A 322 -4.98 13.12 23.39
N ALA A 323 -4.51 14.34 23.11
CA ALA A 323 -5.39 15.47 22.82
C ALA A 323 -6.19 15.26 21.51
N VAL A 324 -5.55 14.77 20.45
CA VAL A 324 -6.19 14.48 19.15
C VAL A 324 -7.12 13.27 19.28
N GLU A 325 -6.75 12.25 20.04
CA GLU A 325 -7.62 11.11 20.32
C GLU A 325 -8.90 11.56 21.02
N GLN A 326 -8.82 12.41 22.04
CA GLN A 326 -10.00 12.95 22.74
C GLN A 326 -10.86 13.82 21.82
N ALA A 327 -10.28 14.63 20.95
CA ALA A 327 -11.00 15.38 19.93
C ALA A 327 -11.75 14.44 18.96
N THR A 328 -11.11 13.33 18.57
CA THR A 328 -11.72 12.32 17.70
C THR A 328 -12.89 11.61 18.36
N LEU A 329 -12.77 11.25 19.64
CA LEU A 329 -13.83 10.59 20.42
C LEU A 329 -15.03 11.49 20.69
N THR A 330 -14.86 12.80 20.62
CA THR A 330 -15.90 13.81 20.88
C THR A 330 -16.38 14.48 19.59
N ALA A 331 -15.66 15.45 19.08
CA ALA A 331 -16.02 16.18 17.87
C ALA A 331 -15.98 15.30 16.59
N GLY A 332 -15.08 14.32 16.53
CA GLY A 332 -15.03 13.35 15.45
C GLY A 332 -16.12 12.29 15.45
N TRP A 333 -16.93 12.17 16.51
CA TRP A 333 -17.95 11.13 16.67
C TRP A 333 -19.36 11.61 16.32
N ASP A 334 -20.10 10.83 15.51
CA ASP A 334 -21.48 11.15 15.07
C ASP A 334 -22.58 10.34 15.80
N GLY A 335 -22.22 9.66 16.88
CA GLY A 335 -23.15 8.86 17.69
C GLY A 335 -23.23 7.38 17.29
N ALA A 336 -22.85 7.01 16.06
CA ALA A 336 -22.81 5.63 15.59
C ALA A 336 -21.57 5.31 14.73
N TRP A 337 -20.87 6.31 14.25
CA TRP A 337 -19.63 6.17 13.47
C TRP A 337 -18.76 7.43 13.60
N PHE A 338 -17.50 7.36 13.17
CA PHE A 338 -16.62 8.52 13.08
C PHE A 338 -17.00 9.37 11.87
N ARG A 339 -17.17 10.69 12.05
CA ARG A 339 -17.36 11.65 10.96
C ARG A 339 -16.21 11.58 9.99
N ARG A 340 -16.44 12.01 8.74
CA ARG A 340 -15.36 12.10 7.76
C ARG A 340 -14.48 13.33 7.98
N ALA A 341 -15.13 14.47 8.17
CA ALA A 341 -14.46 15.77 8.18
C ALA A 341 -15.40 16.87 8.72
N TYR A 342 -14.83 18.06 8.87
CA TYR A 342 -15.58 19.32 8.87
C TYR A 342 -15.16 20.13 7.65
N ASP A 343 -16.11 20.74 6.93
CA ASP A 343 -15.82 21.57 5.77
C ASP A 343 -15.27 22.97 6.14
N ALA A 344 -14.92 23.80 5.16
CA ALA A 344 -14.37 25.13 5.37
C ALA A 344 -15.34 26.10 6.10
N PHE A 345 -16.61 25.73 6.26
CA PHE A 345 -17.64 26.49 6.99
C PHE A 345 -17.94 25.90 8.37
N GLY A 346 -17.18 24.88 8.79
CA GLY A 346 -17.39 24.16 10.05
C GLY A 346 -18.60 23.23 10.05
N LYS A 347 -19.14 22.87 8.89
CA LYS A 347 -20.23 21.90 8.79
C LYS A 347 -19.69 20.47 8.75
N PRO A 348 -20.35 19.51 9.41
CA PRO A 348 -19.91 18.12 9.40
C PRO A 348 -20.07 17.48 8.01
N VAL A 349 -19.09 16.70 7.62
CA VAL A 349 -19.07 15.80 6.46
C VAL A 349 -19.00 14.37 6.98
N GLY A 350 -19.73 13.44 6.38
CA GLY A 350 -19.79 12.08 6.89
C GLY A 350 -20.61 11.97 8.17
N SER A 351 -21.69 12.72 8.28
CA SER A 351 -22.61 12.76 9.42
C SER A 351 -24.00 12.31 9.01
N LYS A 352 -24.76 11.76 9.96
CA LYS A 352 -26.20 11.46 9.81
C LYS A 352 -27.04 12.70 9.44
N GLU A 353 -26.52 13.90 9.68
CA GLU A 353 -27.16 15.17 9.31
C GLU A 353 -27.06 15.47 7.81
N CYS A 354 -26.12 14.82 7.10
CA CYS A 354 -25.97 14.97 5.65
C CYS A 354 -27.06 14.21 4.90
N THR A 355 -27.51 14.74 3.76
CA THR A 355 -28.47 14.05 2.89
C THR A 355 -27.78 12.91 2.12
N GLU A 356 -26.57 13.15 1.63
CA GLU A 356 -25.70 12.22 0.91
C GLU A 356 -24.34 12.17 1.63
N GLY A 357 -23.53 11.14 1.42
CA GLY A 357 -22.23 11.00 2.06
C GLY A 357 -22.33 10.98 3.59
N GLN A 358 -23.24 10.20 4.17
CA GLN A 358 -23.46 10.15 5.62
C GLN A 358 -22.37 9.41 6.37
N ILE A 359 -21.81 8.35 5.77
CA ILE A 359 -20.74 7.53 6.36
C ILE A 359 -19.66 7.25 5.30
N PHE A 360 -18.40 7.30 5.73
CA PHE A 360 -17.21 7.05 4.90
C PHE A 360 -16.35 5.98 5.55
N ILE A 361 -15.70 5.14 4.73
CA ILE A 361 -14.87 4.02 5.16
C ILE A 361 -13.57 4.47 5.85
N GLU A 362 -12.93 5.56 5.37
CA GLU A 362 -11.57 5.94 5.74
C GLU A 362 -11.42 6.18 7.25
N PRO A 363 -12.24 7.02 7.92
CA PRO A 363 -12.07 7.24 9.35
C PRO A 363 -12.44 6.01 10.19
N GLN A 364 -13.40 5.17 9.74
CA GLN A 364 -13.75 3.96 10.48
C GLN A 364 -12.56 3.00 10.54
N GLY A 365 -11.91 2.73 9.40
CA GLY A 365 -10.74 1.87 9.35
C GLY A 365 -9.57 2.43 10.14
N MET A 366 -9.18 3.69 9.89
CA MET A 366 -7.97 4.27 10.45
C MET A 366 -8.08 4.53 11.96
N CYS A 367 -9.20 5.10 12.45
CA CYS A 367 -9.39 5.35 13.87
C CYS A 367 -9.40 4.04 14.67
N VAL A 368 -10.08 2.99 14.18
CA VAL A 368 -10.12 1.71 14.89
C VAL A 368 -8.75 1.01 14.86
N MET A 369 -8.01 1.06 13.74
CA MET A 369 -6.63 0.57 13.69
C MET A 369 -5.69 1.31 14.64
N ALA A 370 -5.97 2.58 14.93
CA ALA A 370 -5.25 3.38 15.92
C ALA A 370 -5.63 3.02 17.38
N GLY A 371 -6.66 2.19 17.59
CA GLY A 371 -7.19 1.85 18.92
C GLY A 371 -8.23 2.83 19.45
N ILE A 372 -8.55 3.89 18.71
CA ILE A 372 -9.49 4.94 19.13
C ILE A 372 -10.88 4.34 19.34
N GLY A 373 -11.45 4.56 20.51
CA GLY A 373 -12.79 4.10 20.84
C GLY A 373 -12.91 2.61 21.18
N LYS A 374 -11.81 1.88 21.31
CA LYS A 374 -11.81 0.46 21.68
C LYS A 374 -12.40 0.26 23.08
N GLU A 375 -11.90 0.98 24.05
CA GLU A 375 -12.34 0.88 25.46
C GLU A 375 -13.76 1.42 25.69
N SER A 376 -14.17 2.46 24.94
CA SER A 376 -15.50 3.07 25.04
C SER A 376 -16.59 2.32 24.26
N GLY A 377 -16.22 1.35 23.42
CA GLY A 377 -17.15 0.62 22.55
C GLY A 377 -17.49 1.35 21.24
N GLN A 378 -17.03 2.59 21.05
CA GLN A 378 -17.27 3.36 19.82
C GLN A 378 -16.65 2.68 18.57
N ALA A 379 -15.49 2.05 18.73
CA ALA A 379 -14.85 1.28 17.65
C ALA A 379 -15.74 0.14 17.14
N ALA A 380 -16.29 -0.66 18.05
CA ALA A 380 -17.19 -1.76 17.69
C ALA A 380 -18.47 -1.25 17.02
N GLN A 381 -19.03 -0.15 17.51
CA GLN A 381 -20.22 0.47 16.93
C GLN A 381 -19.93 1.04 15.54
N ALA A 382 -18.76 1.66 15.32
CA ALA A 382 -18.35 2.16 14.01
C ALA A 382 -18.25 1.03 12.99
N LEU A 383 -17.63 -0.11 13.35
CA LEU A 383 -17.52 -1.27 12.46
C LEU A 383 -18.89 -1.93 12.19
N ALA A 384 -19.78 -1.98 13.17
CA ALA A 384 -21.16 -2.42 12.95
C ALA A 384 -21.89 -1.52 11.94
N SER A 385 -21.67 -0.19 12.00
CA SER A 385 -22.23 0.76 11.02
C SER A 385 -21.64 0.57 9.63
N VAL A 386 -20.35 0.23 9.51
CA VAL A 386 -19.71 -0.14 8.24
C VAL A 386 -20.36 -1.40 7.67
N GLU A 387 -20.54 -2.45 8.48
CA GLU A 387 -21.18 -3.69 8.05
C GLU A 387 -22.61 -3.46 7.56
N GLU A 388 -23.40 -2.70 8.29
CA GLU A 388 -24.79 -2.41 7.94
C GLU A 388 -24.92 -1.55 6.69
N ARG A 389 -24.07 -0.53 6.51
CA ARG A 389 -24.31 0.55 5.55
C ARG A 389 -23.39 0.50 4.32
N LEU A 390 -22.14 0.09 4.49
CA LEU A 390 -21.13 0.12 3.44
C LEU A 390 -20.81 -1.24 2.85
N ASP A 391 -21.07 -2.32 3.58
CA ASP A 391 -20.68 -3.66 3.12
C ASP A 391 -21.57 -4.15 1.96
N THR A 392 -20.92 -4.82 1.00
CA THR A 392 -21.57 -5.43 -0.16
C THR A 392 -20.98 -6.81 -0.43
N LYS A 393 -21.56 -7.55 -1.35
CA LYS A 393 -21.03 -8.86 -1.74
C LYS A 393 -19.64 -8.81 -2.42
N TYR A 394 -19.23 -7.66 -2.98
CA TYR A 394 -17.98 -7.51 -3.71
C TYR A 394 -16.91 -6.68 -2.97
N GLY A 395 -17.24 -6.17 -1.80
CA GLY A 395 -16.37 -5.37 -0.95
C GLY A 395 -17.14 -4.27 -0.23
N VAL A 396 -16.42 -3.47 0.54
CA VAL A 396 -16.96 -2.33 1.29
C VAL A 396 -16.84 -1.08 0.43
N VAL A 397 -17.97 -0.39 0.17
CA VAL A 397 -17.99 0.84 -0.62
C VAL A 397 -17.40 2.00 0.19
N LEU A 398 -16.84 3.00 -0.52
CA LEU A 398 -16.14 4.11 0.11
C LEU A 398 -17.05 4.99 0.97
N LEU A 399 -18.28 5.26 0.51
CA LEU A 399 -19.26 6.08 1.24
C LEU A 399 -20.70 5.69 0.90
N GLN A 400 -21.64 6.15 1.72
CA GLN A 400 -23.09 6.03 1.48
C GLN A 400 -23.88 7.16 2.16
N PRO A 401 -25.01 7.59 1.58
CA PRO A 401 -25.44 7.44 0.19
C PRO A 401 -24.47 8.12 -0.82
N ALA A 402 -24.43 7.64 -2.06
CA ALA A 402 -23.62 8.26 -3.10
C ALA A 402 -24.10 9.70 -3.42
N TYR A 403 -23.17 10.56 -3.83
CA TYR A 403 -23.51 11.90 -4.32
C TYR A 403 -24.16 11.80 -5.70
N THR A 404 -25.30 12.46 -5.88
CA THR A 404 -26.07 12.48 -7.14
C THR A 404 -25.87 13.75 -7.95
N SER A 405 -25.23 14.76 -7.37
CA SER A 405 -24.90 16.03 -8.01
C SER A 405 -23.59 16.61 -7.48
N TYR A 406 -22.95 17.43 -8.30
CA TYR A 406 -21.72 18.12 -7.90
C TYR A 406 -21.97 19.08 -6.73
N GLN A 407 -21.12 18.98 -5.71
CA GLN A 407 -21.15 19.77 -4.48
C GLN A 407 -19.91 20.65 -4.41
N LEU A 408 -20.08 21.96 -4.54
CA LEU A 408 -18.99 22.93 -4.60
C LEU A 408 -18.06 22.89 -3.39
N ASN A 409 -18.61 22.63 -2.21
CA ASN A 409 -17.86 22.58 -0.94
C ASN A 409 -17.19 21.23 -0.63
N LEU A 410 -17.42 20.20 -1.47
CA LEU A 410 -16.83 18.88 -1.33
C LEU A 410 -15.79 18.58 -2.42
N GLY A 411 -15.92 19.21 -3.56
CA GLY A 411 -15.00 19.09 -4.68
C GLY A 411 -15.20 17.85 -5.55
N GLU A 412 -14.11 17.34 -6.08
CA GLU A 412 -14.10 16.33 -7.13
C GLU A 412 -14.83 15.03 -6.77
N ILE A 413 -14.84 14.63 -5.50
CA ILE A 413 -15.53 13.41 -5.04
C ILE A 413 -17.00 13.35 -5.49
N SER A 414 -17.67 14.49 -5.57
CA SER A 414 -19.05 14.61 -5.97
C SER A 414 -19.25 14.76 -7.50
N SER A 415 -18.17 14.83 -8.27
CA SER A 415 -18.21 14.90 -9.75
C SER A 415 -18.30 13.53 -10.41
N TYR A 416 -17.87 12.47 -9.74
CA TYR A 416 -17.94 11.11 -10.28
C TYR A 416 -19.37 10.57 -10.26
N PRO A 417 -19.73 9.73 -11.25
CA PRO A 417 -21.01 9.03 -11.21
C PRO A 417 -21.16 8.16 -9.95
N PRO A 418 -22.39 8.02 -9.40
CA PRO A 418 -22.65 7.13 -8.28
C PRO A 418 -22.12 5.70 -8.48
N GLY A 419 -21.42 5.18 -7.50
CA GLY A 419 -20.82 3.84 -7.52
C GLY A 419 -19.47 3.74 -8.22
N TYR A 420 -18.88 4.85 -8.68
CA TYR A 420 -17.57 4.86 -9.32
C TYR A 420 -16.56 5.71 -8.57
N LYS A 421 -15.30 5.27 -8.65
CA LYS A 421 -14.18 5.97 -8.01
C LYS A 421 -14.48 6.26 -6.53
N GLU A 422 -14.16 7.46 -6.09
CA GLU A 422 -14.37 7.91 -4.72
C GLU A 422 -15.84 8.17 -4.38
N ASN A 423 -16.73 8.25 -5.36
CA ASN A 423 -18.17 8.42 -5.12
C ASN A 423 -18.90 7.07 -4.98
N ALA A 424 -18.79 6.47 -3.81
CA ALA A 424 -19.42 5.19 -3.44
C ALA A 424 -18.97 3.96 -4.26
N GLY A 425 -17.82 4.02 -4.94
CA GLY A 425 -17.15 2.84 -5.47
C GLY A 425 -16.59 1.97 -4.33
N ILE A 426 -16.31 0.70 -4.61
CA ILE A 426 -15.48 -0.14 -3.74
C ILE A 426 -14.03 0.20 -4.07
N PHE A 427 -13.43 1.10 -3.30
CA PHE A 427 -12.03 1.43 -3.46
C PHE A 427 -11.22 0.35 -2.73
N CYS A 428 -10.57 -0.53 -3.49
CA CYS A 428 -9.96 -1.75 -2.93
C CYS A 428 -8.85 -1.45 -1.91
N HIS A 429 -8.23 -0.28 -1.97
CA HIS A 429 -7.19 0.18 -1.06
C HIS A 429 -7.67 0.33 0.40
N ASN A 430 -8.93 0.76 0.61
CA ASN A 430 -9.50 0.99 1.95
C ASN A 430 -10.07 -0.28 2.59
N ASN A 431 -10.39 -1.30 1.79
CA ASN A 431 -10.98 -2.53 2.29
C ASN A 431 -10.06 -3.26 3.31
N PRO A 432 -8.73 -3.37 3.08
CA PRO A 432 -7.81 -3.87 4.09
C PRO A 432 -7.81 -3.08 5.40
N TRP A 433 -8.09 -1.77 5.39
CA TRP A 433 -8.17 -0.98 6.63
C TRP A 433 -9.32 -1.45 7.52
N ILE A 434 -10.47 -1.79 6.93
CA ILE A 434 -11.60 -2.36 7.69
C ILE A 434 -11.25 -3.76 8.20
N SER A 435 -10.61 -4.58 7.38
CA SER A 435 -10.15 -5.91 7.80
C SER A 435 -9.13 -5.84 8.96
N CYS A 436 -8.16 -4.92 8.90
CA CYS A 436 -7.23 -4.64 10.00
C CYS A 436 -7.96 -4.14 11.25
N ALA A 437 -8.95 -3.27 11.09
CA ALA A 437 -9.76 -2.75 12.19
C ALA A 437 -10.57 -3.85 12.88
N GLU A 438 -11.20 -4.74 12.12
CA GLU A 438 -11.90 -5.92 12.65
C GLU A 438 -10.93 -6.83 13.42
N ALA A 439 -9.75 -7.10 12.86
CA ALA A 439 -8.73 -7.88 13.53
C ALA A 439 -8.21 -7.22 14.82
N THR A 440 -8.10 -5.89 14.86
CA THR A 440 -7.74 -5.12 16.07
C THR A 440 -8.75 -5.32 17.22
N LEU A 441 -10.02 -5.59 16.88
CA LEU A 441 -11.06 -5.91 17.86
C LEU A 441 -11.22 -7.41 18.13
N GLY A 442 -10.41 -8.27 17.49
CA GLY A 442 -10.47 -9.73 17.67
C GLY A 442 -11.55 -10.44 16.83
N HIS A 443 -12.13 -9.76 15.83
CA HIS A 443 -13.19 -10.28 14.96
C HIS A 443 -12.61 -11.02 13.74
N GLY A 444 -11.98 -12.19 13.95
CA GLY A 444 -11.27 -12.92 12.90
C GLY A 444 -12.15 -13.37 11.72
N ASP A 445 -13.38 -13.82 11.98
CA ASP A 445 -14.33 -14.19 10.93
C ASP A 445 -14.66 -13.01 10.02
N ARG A 446 -14.88 -11.85 10.62
CA ARG A 446 -15.25 -10.64 9.92
C ARG A 446 -14.06 -10.06 9.13
N ALA A 447 -12.88 -10.02 9.75
CA ALA A 447 -11.63 -9.60 9.11
C ALA A 447 -11.36 -10.42 7.84
N PHE A 448 -11.46 -11.74 7.94
CA PHE A 448 -11.24 -12.64 6.82
C PHE A 448 -12.35 -12.55 5.75
N ALA A 449 -13.60 -12.33 6.16
CA ALA A 449 -14.71 -12.13 5.23
C ALA A 449 -14.49 -10.87 4.35
N VAL A 450 -14.05 -9.74 4.94
CA VAL A 450 -13.71 -8.52 4.18
C VAL A 450 -12.52 -8.77 3.25
N TYR A 451 -11.45 -9.40 3.75
CA TYR A 451 -10.28 -9.78 2.94
C TYR A 451 -10.65 -10.56 1.68
N ARG A 452 -11.52 -11.59 1.81
CA ARG A 452 -11.90 -12.45 0.69
C ARG A 452 -12.66 -11.75 -0.42
N LYS A 453 -13.42 -10.71 -0.12
CA LYS A 453 -14.30 -10.02 -1.10
C LYS A 453 -13.54 -9.36 -2.23
N THR A 454 -12.32 -8.87 -1.97
CA THR A 454 -11.48 -8.22 -2.96
C THR A 454 -10.27 -9.06 -3.38
N CYS A 455 -10.01 -10.17 -2.68
CA CYS A 455 -8.85 -11.03 -2.95
C CYS A 455 -9.03 -11.84 -4.24
N PRO A 456 -8.14 -11.68 -5.24
CA PRO A 456 -8.31 -12.25 -6.58
C PRO A 456 -8.56 -13.76 -6.61
N ALA A 457 -7.88 -14.56 -5.79
CA ALA A 457 -8.09 -16.01 -5.77
C ALA A 457 -9.49 -16.42 -5.27
N TYR A 458 -10.17 -15.58 -4.50
CA TYR A 458 -11.51 -15.86 -3.97
C TYR A 458 -12.64 -15.35 -4.88
N ILE A 459 -12.31 -14.59 -5.92
CA ILE A 459 -13.26 -14.05 -6.88
C ILE A 459 -13.10 -14.66 -8.30
N GLU A 460 -12.38 -15.77 -8.42
CA GLU A 460 -12.18 -16.50 -9.69
C GLU A 460 -13.52 -16.89 -10.36
N ASP A 461 -14.50 -17.31 -9.55
CA ASP A 461 -15.82 -17.76 -10.04
C ASP A 461 -16.68 -16.63 -10.62
N ILE A 462 -16.28 -15.36 -10.42
CA ILE A 462 -16.95 -14.17 -10.95
C ILE A 462 -16.07 -13.37 -11.92
N SER A 463 -15.08 -14.00 -12.53
CA SER A 463 -14.13 -13.35 -13.45
C SER A 463 -14.82 -12.62 -14.61
N GLU A 464 -15.96 -13.13 -15.09
CA GLU A 464 -16.77 -12.50 -16.15
C GLU A 464 -17.43 -11.17 -15.70
N ILE A 465 -17.68 -11.01 -14.39
CA ILE A 465 -18.18 -9.79 -13.79
C ILE A 465 -17.02 -8.87 -13.46
N HIS A 466 -15.98 -9.41 -12.81
CA HIS A 466 -14.83 -8.65 -12.31
C HIS A 466 -13.94 -8.08 -13.43
N ARG A 467 -13.66 -8.87 -14.47
CA ARG A 467 -13.03 -8.43 -15.75
C ARG A 467 -11.64 -7.81 -15.64
N THR A 468 -10.82 -8.23 -14.70
CA THR A 468 -9.40 -7.90 -14.64
C THR A 468 -8.55 -9.14 -14.81
N GLU A 469 -7.23 -8.95 -14.88
CA GLU A 469 -6.28 -10.04 -14.99
C GLU A 469 -6.36 -10.95 -13.75
N PRO A 470 -6.21 -12.26 -13.92
CA PRO A 470 -6.19 -13.20 -12.80
C PRO A 470 -5.09 -12.85 -11.78
N TYR A 471 -5.41 -13.04 -10.48
CA TYR A 471 -4.48 -12.94 -9.34
C TYR A 471 -3.94 -11.55 -9.01
N VAL A 472 -4.37 -10.50 -9.68
CA VAL A 472 -3.96 -9.14 -9.39
C VAL A 472 -5.09 -8.31 -8.81
N TYR A 473 -4.76 -7.44 -7.86
CA TYR A 473 -5.70 -6.47 -7.32
C TYR A 473 -5.93 -5.33 -8.29
N SER A 474 -7.17 -4.86 -8.31
CA SER A 474 -7.56 -3.61 -8.95
C SER A 474 -7.57 -2.45 -7.94
N GLN A 475 -7.54 -1.22 -8.45
CA GLN A 475 -7.70 -0.02 -7.66
C GLN A 475 -9.12 0.08 -7.09
N MET A 476 -10.12 -0.16 -7.96
CA MET A 476 -11.53 -0.09 -7.58
C MET A 476 -12.38 -1.16 -8.25
N VAL A 477 -13.50 -1.44 -7.62
CA VAL A 477 -14.61 -2.21 -8.17
C VAL A 477 -15.85 -1.32 -8.15
N ALA A 478 -16.66 -1.34 -9.22
CA ALA A 478 -17.89 -0.59 -9.29
C ALA A 478 -18.82 -0.94 -8.13
N GLY A 479 -19.28 0.06 -7.38
CA GLY A 479 -20.12 -0.07 -6.20
C GLY A 479 -21.59 -0.38 -6.53
N LYS A 480 -22.40 -0.56 -5.50
CA LYS A 480 -23.81 -0.98 -5.64
C LYS A 480 -24.71 0.03 -6.39
N ASP A 481 -24.29 1.29 -6.44
CA ASP A 481 -25.02 2.36 -7.13
C ASP A 481 -24.65 2.47 -8.63
N ALA A 482 -23.62 1.74 -9.07
CA ALA A 482 -23.18 1.68 -10.45
C ALA A 482 -23.97 0.64 -11.27
N PRO A 483 -24.29 0.92 -12.55
CA PRO A 483 -24.93 -0.07 -13.43
C PRO A 483 -24.08 -1.31 -13.71
N THR A 484 -22.75 -1.22 -13.54
CA THR A 484 -21.80 -2.33 -13.71
C THR A 484 -21.29 -2.86 -12.36
N PHE A 485 -22.15 -2.92 -11.34
CA PHE A 485 -21.79 -3.39 -10.00
C PHE A 485 -20.95 -4.69 -10.02
N GLY A 486 -19.76 -4.63 -9.44
CA GLY A 486 -18.80 -5.73 -9.40
C GLY A 486 -17.70 -5.69 -10.47
N GLU A 487 -17.80 -4.81 -11.47
CA GLU A 487 -16.77 -4.66 -12.50
C GLU A 487 -15.57 -3.87 -11.98
N ALA A 488 -14.39 -4.46 -12.04
CA ALA A 488 -13.15 -3.83 -11.58
C ALA A 488 -12.50 -2.93 -12.64
N LYS A 489 -11.70 -1.99 -12.17
CA LYS A 489 -10.96 -1.03 -12.99
C LYS A 489 -9.55 -0.81 -12.43
N ASN A 490 -8.62 -0.45 -13.32
CA ASN A 490 -7.25 -0.07 -13.00
C ASN A 490 -6.51 -1.13 -12.17
N SER A 491 -6.24 -2.27 -12.81
CA SER A 491 -5.47 -3.36 -12.21
C SER A 491 -3.97 -3.04 -12.09
N TRP A 492 -3.23 -3.80 -11.30
CA TRP A 492 -1.79 -3.78 -11.05
C TRP A 492 -1.28 -2.65 -10.16
N LEU A 493 -1.42 -1.39 -10.56
CA LEU A 493 -0.75 -0.24 -9.93
C LEU A 493 -1.66 0.37 -8.86
N THR A 494 -1.73 -0.28 -7.72
CA THR A 494 -2.61 0.10 -6.61
C THR A 494 -1.99 -0.20 -5.26
N GLY A 495 -2.18 0.69 -4.29
CA GLY A 495 -1.81 0.46 -2.89
C GLY A 495 -2.56 -0.69 -2.22
N THR A 496 -3.59 -1.21 -2.87
CA THR A 496 -4.31 -2.41 -2.42
C THR A 496 -3.36 -3.57 -2.20
N ALA A 497 -2.38 -3.78 -3.08
CA ALA A 497 -1.40 -4.87 -2.98
C ALA A 497 -0.64 -4.83 -1.64
N ALA A 498 -0.03 -3.69 -1.32
CA ALA A 498 0.74 -3.50 -0.10
C ALA A 498 -0.13 -3.62 1.15
N TRP A 499 -1.28 -2.94 1.17
CA TRP A 499 -2.19 -2.98 2.31
C TRP A 499 -2.81 -4.35 2.54
N THR A 500 -3.11 -5.10 1.48
CA THR A 500 -3.70 -6.44 1.64
C THR A 500 -2.65 -7.44 2.12
N PHE A 501 -1.39 -7.35 1.64
CA PHE A 501 -0.31 -8.17 2.20
C PHE A 501 -0.02 -7.82 3.66
N PHE A 502 0.04 -6.54 4.00
CA PHE A 502 0.18 -6.05 5.37
C PHE A 502 -0.95 -6.58 6.27
N ASN A 503 -2.20 -6.49 5.81
CA ASN A 503 -3.37 -7.01 6.52
C ASN A 503 -3.27 -8.51 6.77
N ILE A 504 -3.09 -9.31 5.70
CA ILE A 504 -3.10 -10.77 5.85
C ILE A 504 -1.91 -11.27 6.68
N SER A 505 -0.71 -10.72 6.48
CA SER A 505 0.48 -11.19 7.16
C SER A 505 0.57 -10.72 8.62
N GLN A 506 0.22 -9.46 8.91
CA GLN A 506 0.44 -8.85 10.22
C GLN A 506 -0.82 -8.79 11.10
N TYR A 507 -2.02 -8.71 10.52
CA TYR A 507 -3.26 -8.63 11.30
C TYR A 507 -4.02 -9.94 11.35
N ILE A 508 -4.24 -10.62 10.20
CA ILE A 508 -5.00 -11.88 10.20
C ILE A 508 -4.11 -13.04 10.65
N LEU A 509 -2.99 -13.31 9.96
CA LEU A 509 -2.03 -14.35 10.39
C LEU A 509 -1.22 -13.90 11.61
N GLY A 510 -1.17 -12.60 11.89
CA GLY A 510 -0.65 -12.03 13.10
C GLY A 510 0.88 -12.12 13.26
N ILE A 511 1.65 -12.25 12.18
CA ILE A 511 3.12 -12.32 12.24
C ILE A 511 3.68 -10.91 12.04
N GLN A 512 3.89 -10.19 13.14
CA GLN A 512 4.17 -8.76 13.16
C GLN A 512 5.63 -8.46 13.53
N PRO A 513 6.43 -7.85 12.64
CA PRO A 513 7.71 -7.25 13.02
C PRO A 513 7.50 -6.14 14.07
N THR A 514 8.28 -6.19 15.15
CA THR A 514 8.35 -5.14 16.18
C THR A 514 9.79 -4.68 16.36
N LEU A 515 10.01 -3.65 17.15
CA LEU A 515 11.38 -3.20 17.46
C LEU A 515 12.14 -4.27 18.26
N ASP A 516 11.45 -5.01 19.12
CA ASP A 516 12.02 -5.97 20.08
C ASP A 516 12.08 -7.41 19.55
N GLY A 517 11.39 -7.72 18.46
CA GLY A 517 11.32 -9.07 17.92
C GLY A 517 10.16 -9.28 16.96
N LEU A 518 9.76 -10.54 16.78
CA LEU A 518 8.64 -10.92 15.93
C LEU A 518 7.43 -11.27 16.82
N LYS A 519 6.40 -10.43 16.83
CA LYS A 519 5.16 -10.69 17.57
C LYS A 519 4.29 -11.68 16.80
N VAL A 520 3.74 -12.67 17.50
CA VAL A 520 2.74 -13.60 16.94
C VAL A 520 1.42 -13.39 17.66
N ASP A 521 0.40 -12.94 16.93
CA ASP A 521 -0.91 -12.55 17.47
C ASP A 521 -2.03 -12.79 16.45
N PRO A 522 -2.33 -14.07 16.10
CA PRO A 522 -3.30 -14.40 15.07
C PRO A 522 -4.71 -13.92 15.40
N CYS A 523 -5.40 -13.38 14.38
CA CYS A 523 -6.83 -13.12 14.40
C CYS A 523 -7.46 -13.73 13.15
N ILE A 524 -7.77 -15.03 13.22
CA ILE A 524 -8.15 -15.88 12.09
C ILE A 524 -9.62 -16.32 12.19
N PRO A 525 -10.24 -16.73 11.07
CA PRO A 525 -11.59 -17.29 11.15
C PRO A 525 -11.60 -18.58 11.99
N HIS A 526 -12.69 -18.77 12.74
CA HIS A 526 -12.86 -19.95 13.61
C HIS A 526 -12.74 -21.27 12.84
N THR A 527 -12.99 -21.24 11.53
CA THR A 527 -12.92 -22.42 10.63
C THR A 527 -11.49 -22.80 10.23
N LEU A 528 -10.50 -21.93 10.44
CA LEU A 528 -9.10 -22.22 10.15
C LEU A 528 -8.46 -22.88 11.38
N SER A 529 -8.24 -24.18 11.30
CA SER A 529 -7.73 -24.99 12.42
C SER A 529 -6.26 -24.76 12.76
N GLY A 530 -5.53 -24.05 11.91
CA GLY A 530 -4.12 -23.72 12.10
C GLY A 530 -3.39 -23.46 10.79
N PHE A 531 -2.14 -23.06 10.90
CA PHE A 531 -1.26 -22.80 9.75
C PHE A 531 0.22 -22.83 10.19
N THR A 532 1.12 -22.91 9.21
CA THR A 532 2.57 -22.75 9.44
C THR A 532 3.08 -21.60 8.58
N VAL A 533 3.95 -20.76 9.17
CA VAL A 533 4.66 -19.70 8.46
C VAL A 533 6.15 -19.90 8.60
N THR A 534 6.88 -19.94 7.49
CA THR A 534 8.33 -19.78 7.46
C THR A 534 8.63 -18.31 7.20
N ARG A 535 9.28 -17.64 8.16
CA ARG A 535 9.57 -16.21 8.13
C ARG A 535 11.06 -15.94 8.27
N ARG A 536 11.67 -15.33 7.26
CA ARG A 536 13.03 -14.79 7.37
C ARG A 536 12.95 -13.41 7.99
N PHE A 537 13.57 -13.24 9.17
CA PHE A 537 13.51 -11.98 9.91
C PHE A 537 14.86 -11.67 10.54
N ARG A 538 15.42 -10.51 10.22
CA ARG A 538 16.73 -10.01 10.74
C ARG A 538 17.85 -11.06 10.65
N GLY A 539 17.88 -11.81 9.53
CA GLY A 539 18.93 -12.79 9.24
C GLY A 539 18.68 -14.19 9.81
N ALA A 540 17.69 -14.41 10.66
CA ALA A 540 17.27 -15.74 11.14
C ALA A 540 16.04 -16.25 10.38
N VAL A 541 15.77 -17.56 10.46
CA VAL A 541 14.59 -18.20 9.91
C VAL A 541 13.72 -18.73 11.04
N TYR A 542 12.47 -18.29 11.10
CA TYR A 542 11.49 -18.73 12.08
C TYR A 542 10.48 -19.67 11.42
N HIS A 543 10.33 -20.88 11.93
CA HIS A 543 9.31 -21.87 11.56
C HIS A 543 8.20 -21.81 12.61
N ILE A 544 7.13 -21.09 12.30
CA ILE A 544 6.05 -20.78 13.23
C ILE A 544 4.86 -21.64 12.89
N THR A 545 4.48 -22.54 13.78
CA THR A 545 3.26 -23.34 13.68
C THR A 545 2.23 -22.82 14.65
N VAL A 546 1.06 -22.46 14.14
CA VAL A 546 -0.11 -22.01 14.91
C VAL A 546 -1.14 -23.13 14.90
N ASP A 547 -1.53 -23.59 16.08
CA ASP A 547 -2.59 -24.57 16.30
C ASP A 547 -3.82 -23.86 16.87
N ASN A 548 -4.95 -24.00 16.15
CA ASN A 548 -6.27 -23.48 16.53
C ASN A 548 -7.29 -24.62 16.66
N ALA A 549 -6.93 -25.71 17.31
CA ALA A 549 -7.86 -26.80 17.58
C ALA A 549 -9.07 -26.37 18.42
N ALA A 550 -8.94 -25.27 19.17
CA ALA A 550 -10.03 -24.67 19.95
C ALA A 550 -11.08 -23.94 19.08
N GLY A 551 -10.78 -23.63 17.81
CA GLY A 551 -11.67 -22.90 16.91
C GLY A 551 -11.99 -21.47 17.39
N VAL A 552 -11.04 -20.80 18.04
CA VAL A 552 -11.19 -19.41 18.48
C VAL A 552 -10.77 -18.45 17.37
N GLN A 553 -11.30 -17.23 17.39
CA GLN A 553 -10.92 -16.22 16.41
C GLN A 553 -9.65 -15.46 16.81
N HIS A 554 -9.40 -15.32 18.10
CA HIS A 554 -8.29 -14.56 18.66
C HIS A 554 -7.94 -15.10 20.05
N GLY A 555 -6.72 -14.82 20.51
CA GLY A 555 -6.19 -15.22 21.81
C GLY A 555 -5.11 -16.30 21.71
N ILE A 556 -4.11 -16.17 22.57
CA ILE A 556 -2.98 -17.10 22.66
C ILE A 556 -2.96 -17.70 24.04
N LYS A 557 -2.99 -19.03 24.08
CA LYS A 557 -2.88 -19.80 25.31
C LYS A 557 -1.44 -20.11 25.69
N ALA A 558 -0.60 -20.42 24.72
CA ALA A 558 0.79 -20.76 24.96
C ALA A 558 1.68 -20.50 23.74
N VAL A 559 2.93 -20.12 23.99
CA VAL A 559 4.00 -20.02 22.99
C VAL A 559 5.24 -20.75 23.48
N THR A 560 5.82 -21.57 22.61
CA THR A 560 7.15 -22.17 22.86
C THR A 560 8.12 -21.81 21.74
N VAL A 561 9.38 -21.58 22.09
CA VAL A 561 10.49 -21.33 21.19
C VAL A 561 11.56 -22.39 21.45
N ASP A 562 11.91 -23.18 20.45
CA ASP A 562 12.84 -24.33 20.55
C ASP A 562 12.48 -25.26 21.73
N GLY A 563 11.19 -25.53 21.89
CA GLY A 563 10.63 -26.39 22.93
C GLY A 563 10.56 -25.76 24.33
N LYS A 564 10.96 -24.49 24.52
CA LYS A 564 10.88 -23.78 25.80
C LYS A 564 9.73 -22.78 25.78
N ALA A 565 8.88 -22.82 26.81
CA ALA A 565 7.81 -21.85 26.98
C ALA A 565 8.37 -20.43 27.20
N ILE A 566 7.74 -19.44 26.56
CA ILE A 566 8.04 -18.02 26.76
C ILE A 566 6.85 -17.32 27.40
N SER A 567 7.12 -16.20 28.08
CA SER A 567 6.08 -15.29 28.56
C SER A 567 5.72 -14.28 27.47
N GLY A 568 4.42 -14.13 27.18
CA GLY A 568 3.94 -13.26 26.11
C GLY A 568 4.06 -13.89 24.74
N ASN A 569 3.97 -13.05 23.71
CA ASN A 569 3.89 -13.46 22.30
C ASN A 569 4.89 -12.75 21.38
N ILE A 570 5.91 -12.10 21.95
CA ILE A 570 7.02 -11.54 21.18
C ILE A 570 8.17 -12.56 21.21
N LEU A 571 8.49 -13.10 20.04
CA LEU A 571 9.59 -14.03 19.87
C LEU A 571 10.92 -13.28 20.00
N PRO A 572 11.89 -13.83 20.74
CA PRO A 572 13.19 -13.19 20.91
C PRO A 572 13.93 -13.11 19.57
N LEU A 573 14.76 -12.08 19.42
CA LEU A 573 15.66 -11.97 18.28
C LEU A 573 16.69 -13.10 18.31
N ALA A 574 16.78 -13.85 17.23
CA ALA A 574 17.75 -14.91 17.03
C ALA A 574 18.97 -14.42 16.24
N ALA A 575 20.10 -15.07 16.42
CA ALA A 575 21.32 -14.75 15.69
C ALA A 575 21.14 -15.00 14.18
N ALA A 576 21.78 -14.18 13.36
CA ALA A 576 21.75 -14.38 11.91
C ALA A 576 22.27 -15.78 11.53
N GLY A 577 21.61 -16.41 10.57
CA GLY A 577 21.94 -17.77 10.10
C GLY A 577 21.38 -18.90 10.98
N THR A 578 20.61 -18.61 12.03
CA THR A 578 19.96 -19.64 12.86
C THR A 578 18.54 -19.93 12.38
N GLU A 579 18.08 -21.16 12.63
CA GLU A 579 16.68 -21.58 12.48
C GLU A 579 16.03 -21.72 13.85
N VAL A 580 14.83 -21.23 13.99
CA VAL A 580 14.06 -21.18 15.24
C VAL A 580 12.73 -21.87 15.04
N THR A 581 12.41 -22.84 15.90
CA THR A 581 11.10 -23.52 15.87
C THR A 581 10.17 -22.90 16.88
N VAL A 582 9.00 -22.46 16.42
CA VAL A 582 7.97 -21.82 17.24
C VAL A 582 6.67 -22.59 17.16
N GLN A 583 6.09 -22.87 18.33
CA GLN A 583 4.75 -23.46 18.45
C GLN A 583 3.85 -22.48 19.19
N VAL A 584 2.71 -22.17 18.62
CA VAL A 584 1.69 -21.26 19.19
C VAL A 584 0.38 -22.03 19.30
N THR A 585 -0.21 -22.04 20.48
CA THR A 585 -1.54 -22.60 20.72
C THR A 585 -2.50 -21.46 20.98
N MET A 586 -3.55 -21.38 20.17
CA MET A 586 -4.66 -20.43 20.37
C MET A 586 -5.65 -21.00 21.40
N GLY A 587 -6.36 -20.07 22.14
CA GLY A 587 -7.38 -20.49 23.12
C GLY A 587 -7.64 -19.45 24.21
#